data_3061f104714a13c2ec2ac6c5d83000b9
#
_entry.id   3061f104714a13c2ec2ac6c5d83000b9
#
_cell.length_a   1.000
_cell.length_b   1.000
_cell.length_c   1.000
_cell.angle_alpha   90.00
_cell.angle_beta   90.00
_cell.angle_gamma   90.00
#
_symmetry.space_group_name_H-M   'P 1'
#
loop_
_entity.id
_entity.type
_entity.pdbx_description
1 polymer ?
#
loop_
_entity_poly.entity_id
_entity_poly.type
_entity_poly.pdbx_seq_one_letter_code
_entity_poly.pdbx_strand_id
1 'polypeptide(L)'
;MPIKGRSEPTVRLPWAHLRIPPFPQIAIRILQLTNNEDVSMSRLSALISSEPAFSSEVLTIANSALYSVRSPVTSVLQAVAVLGTKRLRGLCLTVGVRAYLGDSLNNQSLLAMWRHSLACALIAQQLARAGSMPSPNCIQP
;
A
#
# COMPACT_ATOMS: atom_id res chain seq x y z
N MET A 1 0.53 -48.03 37.52
CA MET A 1 1.63 -47.12 37.21
C MET A 1 1.10 -46.10 36.24
N PRO A 2 1.01 -44.83 36.61
CA PRO A 2 0.56 -43.78 35.67
C PRO A 2 1.73 -43.36 34.80
N ILE A 3 1.49 -43.31 33.48
CA ILE A 3 2.42 -42.88 32.45
C ILE A 3 2.60 -41.35 32.60
N LYS A 4 3.81 -40.98 33.03
CA LYS A 4 4.22 -39.60 33.20
C LYS A 4 4.10 -38.83 31.86
N GLY A 5 3.22 -37.85 31.83
CA GLY A 5 2.93 -37.05 30.64
C GLY A 5 4.22 -36.43 30.02
N ARG A 6 4.40 -36.73 28.77
CA ARG A 6 5.41 -36.08 27.94
C ARG A 6 4.96 -34.62 27.75
N SER A 7 5.61 -33.70 28.41
CA SER A 7 5.45 -32.27 28.15
C SER A 7 5.90 -32.01 26.71
N GLU A 8 4.97 -31.77 25.81
CA GLU A 8 5.29 -31.30 24.48
C GLU A 8 6.08 -29.99 24.58
N PRO A 9 7.19 -29.83 23.87
CA PRO A 9 7.88 -28.58 23.83
C PRO A 9 6.94 -27.56 23.17
N THR A 10 6.43 -26.62 23.96
CA THR A 10 5.68 -25.49 23.45
C THR A 10 6.67 -24.63 22.64
N VAL A 11 6.76 -24.89 21.35
CA VAL A 11 7.52 -24.05 20.42
C VAL A 11 6.89 -22.69 20.47
N ARG A 12 7.45 -21.79 21.27
CA ARG A 12 7.06 -20.37 21.28
C ARG A 12 7.52 -19.77 19.94
N LEU A 13 6.62 -19.73 19.00
CA LEU A 13 6.86 -19.07 17.72
C LEU A 13 7.18 -17.60 17.99
N PRO A 14 8.31 -17.06 17.52
CA PRO A 14 8.73 -15.68 17.82
C PRO A 14 7.69 -14.62 17.39
N TRP A 15 6.81 -15.00 16.47
CA TRP A 15 5.74 -14.14 15.94
C TRP A 15 4.39 -14.28 16.68
N ALA A 16 4.25 -15.17 17.65
CA ALA A 16 3.00 -15.34 18.41
C ALA A 16 2.55 -14.08 19.17
N HIS A 17 3.47 -13.13 19.39
CA HIS A 17 3.19 -11.85 20.04
C HIS A 17 3.01 -10.68 19.05
N LEU A 18 3.16 -10.93 17.75
CA LEU A 18 2.97 -9.89 16.73
C LEU A 18 1.47 -9.58 16.64
N ARG A 19 1.07 -8.46 17.25
CA ARG A 19 -0.24 -7.87 16.98
C ARG A 19 -0.16 -7.19 15.63
N ILE A 20 -0.65 -7.86 14.60
CA ILE A 20 -0.76 -7.30 13.27
C ILE A 20 -1.93 -6.33 13.31
N PRO A 21 -1.72 -5.00 13.13
CA PRO A 21 -2.82 -4.06 13.07
C PRO A 21 -3.72 -4.37 11.87
N PRO A 22 -5.03 -4.08 11.94
CA PRO A 22 -5.89 -4.27 10.79
C PRO A 22 -5.46 -3.39 9.62
N PHE A 23 -5.52 -3.93 8.41
CA PHE A 23 -5.22 -3.15 7.21
C PHE A 23 -6.22 -1.97 7.10
N PRO A 24 -5.76 -0.75 6.77
CA PRO A 24 -6.63 0.43 6.74
C PRO A 24 -7.85 0.23 5.85
N GLN A 25 -9.04 0.38 6.43
CA GLN A 25 -10.31 0.16 5.72
C GLN A 25 -10.47 1.07 4.50
N ILE A 26 -9.95 2.29 4.60
CA ILE A 26 -9.97 3.25 3.49
C ILE A 26 -9.20 2.71 2.27
N ALA A 27 -8.03 2.12 2.49
CA ALA A 27 -7.23 1.57 1.40
C ALA A 27 -7.98 0.41 0.70
N ILE A 28 -8.62 -0.47 1.47
CA ILE A 28 -9.43 -1.57 0.93
C ILE A 28 -10.57 -1.02 0.07
N ARG A 29 -11.32 -0.02 0.57
CA ARG A 29 -12.45 0.59 -0.16
C ARG A 29 -12.00 1.26 -1.45
N ILE A 30 -10.87 1.97 -1.43
CA ILE A 30 -10.33 2.59 -2.64
C ILE A 30 -9.89 1.52 -3.65
N LEU A 31 -9.24 0.45 -3.20
CA LEU A 31 -8.85 -0.65 -4.08
C LEU A 31 -10.06 -1.34 -4.72
N GLN A 32 -11.12 -1.57 -3.95
CA GLN A 32 -12.37 -2.13 -4.47
C GLN A 32 -13.03 -1.22 -5.50
N LEU A 33 -13.12 0.10 -5.22
CA LEU A 33 -13.68 1.06 -6.16
C LEU A 33 -12.86 1.15 -7.45
N THR A 34 -11.55 1.14 -7.36
CA THR A 34 -10.66 1.29 -8.52
C THR A 34 -10.52 0.01 -9.35
N ASN A 35 -11.10 -1.11 -8.92
CA ASN A 35 -11.20 -2.33 -9.74
C ASN A 35 -12.23 -2.18 -10.88
N ASN A 36 -13.21 -1.31 -10.73
CA ASN A 36 -14.16 -1.00 -11.79
C ASN A 36 -13.58 0.08 -12.70
N GLU A 37 -13.56 -0.16 -14.00
CA GLU A 37 -13.03 0.80 -14.99
C GLU A 37 -13.84 2.09 -15.04
N ASP A 38 -15.14 2.03 -14.73
CA ASP A 38 -16.09 3.15 -14.74
C ASP A 38 -16.21 3.89 -13.41
N VAL A 39 -15.16 3.87 -12.58
CA VAL A 39 -15.23 4.55 -11.30
C VAL A 39 -15.33 6.07 -11.45
N SER A 40 -16.36 6.67 -10.86
CA SER A 40 -16.50 8.12 -10.80
C SER A 40 -15.40 8.76 -9.96
N MET A 41 -14.67 9.71 -10.57
CA MET A 41 -13.62 10.50 -9.88
C MET A 41 -14.19 11.26 -8.67
N SER A 42 -15.44 11.72 -8.73
CA SER A 42 -16.14 12.37 -7.62
C SER A 42 -16.31 11.42 -6.44
N ARG A 43 -16.76 10.19 -6.70
CA ARG A 43 -16.96 9.18 -5.65
C ARG A 43 -15.64 8.80 -4.99
N LEU A 44 -14.59 8.68 -5.79
CA LEU A 44 -13.25 8.36 -5.31
C LEU A 44 -12.67 9.51 -4.47
N SER A 45 -12.83 10.76 -4.92
CA SER A 45 -12.38 11.93 -4.17
C SER A 45 -13.15 12.13 -2.86
N ALA A 46 -14.47 11.88 -2.85
CA ALA A 46 -15.26 11.94 -1.63
C ALA A 46 -14.81 10.91 -0.60
N LEU A 47 -14.52 9.68 -1.04
CA LEU A 47 -14.00 8.63 -0.16
C LEU A 47 -12.62 8.99 0.40
N ILE A 48 -11.71 9.53 -0.41
CA ILE A 48 -10.38 9.97 0.05
C ILE A 48 -10.52 11.13 1.04
N SER A 49 -11.41 12.08 0.77
CA SER A 49 -11.64 13.25 1.63
C SER A 49 -12.23 12.89 2.99
N SER A 50 -12.83 11.71 3.14
CA SER A 50 -13.32 11.25 4.44
C SER A 50 -12.19 10.91 5.44
N GLU A 51 -10.94 10.77 4.95
CA GLU A 51 -9.78 10.42 5.77
C GLU A 51 -8.68 11.51 5.63
N PRO A 52 -8.57 12.44 6.59
CA PRO A 52 -7.66 13.58 6.47
C PRO A 52 -6.19 13.20 6.28
N ALA A 53 -5.71 12.17 6.98
CA ALA A 53 -4.33 11.70 6.85
C ALA A 53 -4.03 11.21 5.43
N PHE A 54 -4.94 10.42 4.86
CA PHE A 54 -4.80 9.90 3.50
C PHE A 54 -4.92 11.01 2.45
N SER A 55 -5.85 11.97 2.65
CA SER A 55 -5.99 13.16 1.81
C SER A 55 -4.70 13.96 1.74
N SER A 56 -4.05 14.19 2.90
CA SER A 56 -2.78 14.90 2.98
C SER A 56 -1.67 14.19 2.20
N GLU A 57 -1.56 12.86 2.29
CA GLU A 57 -0.57 12.11 1.52
C GLU A 57 -0.83 12.17 0.01
N VAL A 58 -2.08 12.03 -0.41
CA VAL A 58 -2.48 12.15 -1.82
C VAL A 58 -2.13 13.52 -2.39
N LEU A 59 -2.42 14.61 -1.67
CA LEU A 59 -2.07 15.98 -2.05
C LEU A 59 -0.55 16.18 -2.11
N THR A 60 0.18 15.67 -1.13
CA THR A 60 1.65 15.76 -1.08
C THR A 60 2.28 15.10 -2.29
N ILE A 61 1.80 13.91 -2.65
CA ILE A 61 2.33 13.17 -3.80
C ILE A 61 1.95 13.85 -5.11
N ALA A 62 0.69 14.32 -5.25
CA ALA A 62 0.26 15.04 -6.44
C ALA A 62 1.07 16.32 -6.69
N ASN A 63 1.52 16.99 -5.62
CA ASN A 63 2.37 18.20 -5.69
C ASN A 63 3.87 17.89 -5.75
N SER A 64 4.27 16.63 -5.74
CA SER A 64 5.69 16.28 -5.84
C SER A 64 6.25 16.60 -7.21
N ALA A 65 7.56 16.84 -7.29
CA ALA A 65 8.28 17.11 -8.54
C ALA A 65 8.07 16.02 -9.62
N LEU A 66 7.66 14.84 -9.21
CA LEU A 66 7.40 13.70 -10.11
C LEU A 66 6.28 13.99 -11.12
N TYR A 67 5.32 14.84 -10.74
CA TYR A 67 4.14 15.15 -11.57
C TYR A 67 4.24 16.50 -12.28
N SER A 68 5.26 17.31 -11.95
CA SER A 68 5.57 18.59 -12.61
C SER A 68 4.33 19.46 -12.85
N VAL A 69 3.41 19.51 -11.88
CA VAL A 69 2.21 20.32 -11.98
C VAL A 69 2.58 21.82 -12.05
N ARG A 70 2.00 22.54 -13.01
CA ARG A 70 2.26 23.98 -13.20
C ARG A 70 1.72 24.85 -12.07
N SER A 71 0.69 24.39 -11.40
CA SER A 71 0.04 25.08 -10.28
C SER A 71 -0.18 24.11 -9.13
N PRO A 72 -0.07 24.57 -7.87
CA PRO A 72 -0.29 23.73 -6.72
C PRO A 72 -1.70 23.08 -6.75
N VAL A 73 -1.75 21.78 -6.54
CA VAL A 73 -2.98 21.01 -6.40
C VAL A 73 -3.51 21.22 -4.98
N THR A 74 -4.68 21.84 -4.85
CA THR A 74 -5.26 22.21 -3.56
C THR A 74 -6.47 21.36 -3.16
N SER A 75 -7.03 20.59 -4.10
CA SER A 75 -8.18 19.74 -3.83
C SER A 75 -7.90 18.27 -4.11
N VAL A 76 -8.54 17.39 -3.34
CA VAL A 76 -8.42 15.94 -3.54
C VAL A 76 -8.92 15.53 -4.93
N LEU A 77 -9.97 16.17 -5.43
CA LEU A 77 -10.48 15.89 -6.78
C LEU A 77 -9.44 16.19 -7.86
N GLN A 78 -8.75 17.32 -7.76
CA GLN A 78 -7.64 17.66 -8.66
C GLN A 78 -6.48 16.67 -8.53
N ALA A 79 -6.13 16.28 -7.27
CA ALA A 79 -5.08 15.31 -7.02
C ALA A 79 -5.39 13.95 -7.67
N VAL A 80 -6.63 13.48 -7.53
CA VAL A 80 -7.10 12.23 -8.15
C VAL A 80 -7.04 12.32 -9.68
N ALA A 81 -7.41 13.45 -10.26
CA ALA A 81 -7.33 13.69 -11.71
C ALA A 81 -5.87 13.70 -12.21
N VAL A 82 -4.96 14.32 -11.48
CA VAL A 82 -3.52 14.35 -11.81
C VAL A 82 -2.88 12.97 -11.71
N LEU A 83 -3.18 12.23 -10.64
CA LEU A 83 -2.59 10.92 -10.38
C LEU A 83 -3.16 9.83 -11.29
N GLY A 84 -4.45 9.90 -11.56
CA GLY A 84 -5.22 8.84 -12.22
C GLY A 84 -5.43 7.62 -11.32
N THR A 85 -6.40 6.78 -11.70
CA THR A 85 -6.83 5.61 -10.91
C THR A 85 -5.70 4.60 -10.69
N LYS A 86 -4.91 4.31 -11.72
CA LYS A 86 -3.84 3.32 -11.68
C LYS A 86 -2.74 3.67 -10.66
N ARG A 87 -2.31 4.94 -10.63
CA ARG A 87 -1.30 5.41 -9.67
C ARG A 87 -1.87 5.53 -8.26
N LEU A 88 -3.13 5.95 -8.16
CA LEU A 88 -3.84 6.03 -6.90
C LEU A 88 -3.96 4.64 -6.23
N ARG A 89 -4.20 3.58 -6.99
CA ARG A 89 -4.16 2.19 -6.47
C ARG A 89 -2.80 1.84 -5.87
N GLY A 90 -1.72 2.13 -6.59
CA GLY A 90 -0.36 1.90 -6.10
C GLY A 90 -0.08 2.66 -4.81
N LEU A 91 -0.52 3.93 -4.74
CA LEU A 91 -0.42 4.76 -3.55
C LEU A 91 -1.19 4.16 -2.37
N CYS A 92 -2.44 3.75 -2.59
CA CYS A 92 -3.26 3.12 -1.55
C CYS A 92 -2.62 1.86 -0.98
N LEU A 93 -2.04 1.02 -1.84
CA LEU A 93 -1.29 -0.15 -1.40
C LEU A 93 -0.08 0.24 -0.55
N THR A 94 0.71 1.19 -1.00
CA THR A 94 1.91 1.63 -0.28
C THR A 94 1.56 2.22 1.09
N VAL A 95 0.56 3.11 1.15
CA VAL A 95 0.09 3.71 2.39
C VAL A 95 -0.54 2.67 3.32
N GLY A 96 -1.36 1.78 2.74
CA GLY A 96 -2.00 0.71 3.50
C GLY A 96 -0.99 -0.26 4.11
N VAL A 97 0.00 -0.69 3.34
CA VAL A 97 1.06 -1.58 3.83
C VAL A 97 1.94 -0.86 4.85
N ARG A 98 2.29 0.40 4.62
CA ARG A 98 3.04 1.21 5.60
C ARG A 98 2.30 1.35 6.93
N ALA A 99 0.99 1.64 6.90
CA ALA A 99 0.18 1.74 8.10
C ALA A 99 0.06 0.38 8.82
N TYR A 100 -0.06 -0.69 8.06
CA TYR A 100 -0.09 -2.06 8.57
C TYR A 100 1.22 -2.48 9.25
N LEU A 101 2.35 -2.05 8.72
CA LEU A 101 3.68 -2.35 9.24
C LEU A 101 4.18 -1.30 10.25
N GLY A 102 3.43 -0.22 10.51
CA GLY A 102 3.88 1.00 11.17
C GLY A 102 4.69 0.76 12.44
N ASP A 103 4.15 0.02 13.39
CA ASP A 103 4.87 -0.30 14.64
C ASP A 103 6.06 -1.25 14.42
N SER A 104 5.96 -2.13 13.44
CA SER A 104 7.03 -3.05 13.06
C SER A 104 8.20 -2.33 12.37
N LEU A 105 7.92 -1.23 11.65
CA LEU A 105 8.95 -0.42 10.98
C LEU A 105 9.77 0.44 11.95
N ASN A 106 9.39 0.53 13.22
CA ASN A 106 10.22 1.12 14.27
C ASN A 106 11.45 0.22 14.59
N ASN A 107 11.40 -1.05 14.20
CA ASN A 107 12.56 -1.93 14.26
C ASN A 107 13.48 -1.70 13.05
N GLN A 108 14.71 -1.31 13.30
CA GLN A 108 15.68 -0.94 12.26
C GLN A 108 15.95 -2.08 11.25
N SER A 109 15.94 -3.34 11.72
CA SER A 109 16.11 -4.51 10.85
C SER A 109 14.92 -4.71 9.92
N LEU A 110 13.69 -4.56 10.44
CA LEU A 110 12.46 -4.66 9.64
C LEU A 110 12.34 -3.51 8.65
N LEU A 111 12.75 -2.30 9.03
CA LEU A 111 12.82 -1.15 8.14
C LEU A 111 13.82 -1.39 6.99
N ALA A 112 14.97 -1.97 7.28
CA ALA A 112 15.97 -2.32 6.26
C ALA A 112 15.44 -3.38 5.29
N MET A 113 14.77 -4.42 5.80
CA MET A 113 14.11 -5.44 4.97
C MET A 113 13.00 -4.84 4.10
N TRP A 114 12.19 -3.94 4.63
CA TRP A 114 11.16 -3.22 3.90
C TRP A 114 11.75 -2.42 2.74
N ARG A 115 12.77 -1.60 3.01
CA ARG A 115 13.48 -0.82 1.99
C ARG A 115 14.08 -1.71 0.90
N HIS A 116 14.69 -2.82 1.29
CA HIS A 116 15.23 -3.80 0.35
C HIS A 116 14.14 -4.40 -0.54
N SER A 117 13.03 -4.86 0.04
CA SER A 117 11.90 -5.42 -0.70
C SER A 117 11.30 -4.41 -1.69
N LEU A 118 11.17 -3.15 -1.29
CA LEU A 118 10.68 -2.08 -2.14
C LEU A 118 11.65 -1.81 -3.30
N ALA A 119 12.96 -1.75 -3.02
CA ALA A 119 13.98 -1.58 -4.06
C ALA A 119 13.95 -2.73 -5.08
N CYS A 120 13.87 -3.98 -4.61
CA CYS A 120 13.74 -5.15 -5.48
C CYS A 120 12.49 -5.09 -6.36
N ALA A 121 11.34 -4.69 -5.80
CA ALA A 121 10.10 -4.55 -6.54
C ALA A 121 10.20 -3.48 -7.64
N LEU A 122 10.81 -2.33 -7.34
CA LEU A 122 11.03 -1.25 -8.31
C LEU A 122 11.99 -1.66 -9.43
N ILE A 123 13.08 -2.34 -9.10
CA ILE A 123 14.05 -2.85 -10.08
C ILE A 123 13.37 -3.90 -10.98
N ALA A 124 12.63 -4.85 -10.39
CA ALA A 124 11.90 -5.86 -11.13
C ALA A 124 10.88 -5.23 -12.10
N GLN A 125 10.16 -4.19 -11.66
CA GLN A 125 9.25 -3.45 -12.51
C GLN A 125 9.95 -2.76 -13.68
N GLN A 126 11.12 -2.16 -13.46
CA GLN A 126 11.90 -1.54 -14.53
C GLN A 126 12.44 -2.56 -15.52
N LEU A 127 12.95 -3.69 -15.03
CA LEU A 127 13.43 -4.79 -15.88
C LEU A 127 12.29 -5.37 -16.73
N ALA A 128 11.11 -5.59 -16.14
CA ALA A 128 9.94 -6.06 -16.88
C ALA A 128 9.53 -5.10 -18.00
N ARG A 129 9.60 -3.79 -17.75
CA ARG A 129 9.32 -2.75 -18.77
C ARG A 129 10.38 -2.75 -19.87
N ALA A 130 11.65 -2.86 -19.52
CA ALA A 130 12.76 -2.87 -20.47
C ALA A 130 12.77 -4.17 -21.33
N GLY A 131 12.38 -5.30 -20.73
CA GLY A 131 12.32 -6.59 -21.40
C GLY A 131 11.08 -6.83 -22.26
N SER A 132 10.19 -5.82 -22.44
CA SER A 132 8.91 -5.95 -23.14
C SER A 132 8.01 -7.08 -22.60
N MET A 133 8.24 -7.50 -21.37
CA MET A 133 7.40 -8.49 -20.71
C MET A 133 6.06 -7.86 -20.30
N PRO A 134 4.93 -8.57 -20.47
CA PRO A 134 3.65 -8.09 -19.98
C PRO A 134 3.72 -7.84 -18.46
N SER A 135 3.19 -6.71 -18.02
CA SER A 135 3.14 -6.35 -16.60
C SER A 135 2.47 -7.48 -15.81
N PRO A 136 2.96 -7.88 -14.63
CA PRO A 136 2.34 -8.92 -13.79
C PRO A 136 0.89 -8.62 -13.37
N ASN A 137 0.38 -7.40 -13.65
CA ASN A 137 -1.03 -7.05 -13.48
C ASN A 137 -1.95 -7.53 -14.64
N CYS A 138 -1.44 -8.27 -15.62
CA CYS A 138 -2.22 -8.84 -16.72
C CYS A 138 -2.61 -10.31 -16.47
N ILE A 139 -2.76 -10.74 -15.22
CA ILE A 139 -3.52 -11.95 -14.93
C ILE A 139 -4.99 -11.53 -14.87
N GLN A 140 -5.59 -11.47 -16.06
CA GLN A 140 -7.04 -11.53 -16.19
C GLN A 140 -7.46 -12.99 -16.13
N PRO A 141 -8.57 -13.29 -15.43
CA PRO A 141 -9.16 -14.63 -15.42
C PRO A 141 -9.73 -15.00 -16.78
#